data_7259c1960147832b673821de988578d8
#
_entry.id   7259c1960147832b673821de988578d8
#
_cell.length_a   1.000
_cell.length_b   1.000
_cell.length_c   1.000
_cell.angle_alpha   90.00
_cell.angle_beta   90.00
_cell.angle_gamma   90.00
#
_symmetry.space_group_name_H-M   'P 1'
#
loop_
_entity.id
_entity.type
_entity.pdbx_description
1 polymer ?
#
loop_
_entity_poly.entity_id
_entity_poly.type
_entity_poly.pdbx_seq_one_letter_code
_entity_poly.pdbx_strand_id
1 'polypeptide(L)'
;AGKRRPIWLSEPAGGLFAGLRFGLCAGFLIGASLALYWSNLPWPWARLALALAFLAFGIWALWIARRPRGLWLFAAAFSAVLAWWLLIPPSQDRDWRPEVAVLPRAVIDGDRVRLINVRNFDFRSRDDFTVRHEDREVQLSHLTGVDFYLSFWREGPIGHTWVSFLFDNAPPVSISIETRPEKGEGFDPLASLFKQFELIYVIGDEQDLVGLRASHRDEQVFLFHVMAPPKMAQRLFLIYLERVNELAKRPEWYHLLSNSCTINIVRYMNRAGREGDLRVSHLLNGLFDGYLFSVGLLDT
;
A
#
# COMPACT_ATOMS: atom_id res chain seq x y z
N ALA A 1 36.96 49.56 -32.83
CA ALA A 1 37.58 48.66 -31.89
C ALA A 1 36.47 47.86 -31.15
N GLY A 2 36.03 46.73 -31.71
CA GLY A 2 35.02 45.86 -31.13
C GLY A 2 35.68 44.99 -30.07
N LYS A 3 35.34 45.18 -28.81
CA LYS A 3 35.73 44.26 -27.74
C LYS A 3 34.95 42.94 -27.89
N ARG A 4 35.61 41.88 -28.36
CA ARG A 4 35.12 40.51 -28.27
C ARG A 4 35.07 40.11 -26.80
N ARG A 5 33.86 39.76 -26.28
CA ARG A 5 33.72 39.19 -24.97
C ARG A 5 34.35 37.78 -24.99
N PRO A 6 35.07 37.36 -23.96
CA PRO A 6 35.69 36.06 -23.92
C PRO A 6 34.62 34.97 -23.81
N ILE A 7 34.79 33.90 -24.63
CA ILE A 7 33.84 32.76 -24.86
C ILE A 7 33.65 31.86 -23.65
N TRP A 8 34.33 32.05 -22.55
CA TRP A 8 34.30 31.15 -21.38
C TRP A 8 33.52 31.70 -20.17
N LEU A 9 32.64 32.68 -20.40
CA LEU A 9 31.56 33.07 -19.47
C LEU A 9 30.17 32.67 -19.97
N SER A 10 30.03 31.61 -20.77
CA SER A 10 28.75 31.02 -21.12
C SER A 10 28.28 30.09 -19.99
N GLU A 11 27.61 30.62 -19.07
CA GLU A 11 26.54 30.19 -18.19
C GLU A 11 26.36 28.65 -17.96
N PRO A 12 27.05 28.06 -16.95
CA PRO A 12 26.62 26.74 -16.45
C PRO A 12 25.23 26.80 -15.79
N ALA A 13 24.78 27.95 -15.31
CA ALA A 13 23.48 28.13 -14.69
C ALA A 13 22.30 27.91 -15.67
N GLY A 14 22.39 28.38 -16.92
CA GLY A 14 21.34 28.22 -17.91
C GLY A 14 21.07 26.77 -18.29
N GLY A 15 22.11 25.94 -18.35
CA GLY A 15 21.98 24.49 -18.62
C GLY A 15 21.31 23.72 -17.48
N LEU A 16 21.68 24.05 -16.24
CA LEU A 16 21.09 23.42 -15.05
C LEU A 16 19.58 23.73 -14.92
N PHE A 17 19.19 25.00 -15.09
CA PHE A 17 17.78 25.43 -15.06
C PHE A 17 16.97 24.80 -16.21
N ALA A 18 17.53 24.70 -17.42
CA ALA A 18 16.88 24.06 -18.55
C ALA A 18 16.70 22.55 -18.31
N GLY A 19 17.71 21.86 -17.77
CA GLY A 19 17.63 20.46 -17.39
C GLY A 19 16.60 20.19 -16.29
N LEU A 20 16.59 21.02 -15.24
CA LEU A 20 15.61 20.92 -14.16
C LEU A 20 14.17 21.12 -14.67
N ARG A 21 13.95 22.15 -15.49
CA ARG A 21 12.65 22.40 -16.10
C ARG A 21 12.21 21.26 -17.00
N PHE A 22 13.12 20.70 -17.81
CA PHE A 22 12.83 19.53 -18.62
C PHE A 22 12.41 18.34 -17.75
N GLY A 23 13.18 18.04 -16.71
CA GLY A 23 12.89 16.94 -15.78
C GLY A 23 11.52 17.07 -15.09
N LEU A 24 11.21 18.28 -14.60
CA LEU A 24 9.89 18.56 -13.99
C LEU A 24 8.74 18.39 -14.98
N CYS A 25 8.84 18.96 -16.18
CA CYS A 25 7.82 18.83 -17.20
C CYS A 25 7.62 17.37 -17.62
N ALA A 26 8.71 16.62 -17.79
CA ALA A 26 8.65 15.19 -18.10
C ALA A 26 8.03 14.39 -16.95
N GLY A 27 8.39 14.70 -15.70
CA GLY A 27 7.82 14.05 -14.51
C GLY A 27 6.32 14.28 -14.40
N PHE A 28 5.83 15.51 -14.59
CA PHE A 28 4.39 15.80 -14.59
C PHE A 28 3.65 15.11 -15.74
N LEU A 29 4.25 15.10 -16.93
CA LEU A 29 3.66 14.41 -18.09
C LEU A 29 3.55 12.91 -17.86
N ILE A 30 4.63 12.28 -17.43
CA ILE A 30 4.65 10.84 -17.13
C ILE A 30 3.67 10.53 -15.99
N GLY A 31 3.73 11.27 -14.88
CA GLY A 31 2.85 11.06 -13.73
C GLY A 31 1.37 11.14 -14.09
N ALA A 32 0.97 12.16 -14.87
CA ALA A 32 -0.43 12.28 -15.30
C ALA A 32 -0.85 11.17 -16.29
N SER A 33 0.05 10.77 -17.20
CA SER A 33 -0.22 9.65 -18.11
C SER A 33 -0.41 8.33 -17.34
N LEU A 34 0.43 8.09 -16.32
CA LEU A 34 0.31 6.92 -15.46
C LEU A 34 -0.96 6.98 -14.59
N ALA A 35 -1.35 8.18 -14.09
CA ALA A 35 -2.59 8.37 -13.36
C ALA A 35 -3.84 8.07 -14.21
N LEU A 36 -3.80 8.33 -15.51
CA LEU A 36 -4.84 7.94 -16.46
C LEU A 36 -4.84 6.44 -16.72
N TYR A 37 -3.66 5.84 -16.86
CA TYR A 37 -3.51 4.42 -17.12
C TYR A 37 -3.95 3.56 -15.91
N TRP A 38 -3.50 3.89 -14.71
CA TRP A 38 -3.90 3.25 -13.45
C TRP A 38 -5.06 4.00 -12.78
N SER A 39 -6.11 4.23 -13.53
CA SER A 39 -7.34 4.83 -13.04
C SER A 39 -8.43 3.77 -12.85
N ASN A 40 -9.52 4.15 -12.19
CA ASN A 40 -10.70 3.31 -11.97
C ASN A 40 -11.65 3.25 -13.18
N LEU A 41 -11.24 3.70 -14.35
CA LEU A 41 -12.07 3.55 -15.55
C LEU A 41 -12.25 2.05 -15.88
N PRO A 42 -13.49 1.58 -16.15
CA PRO A 42 -13.78 0.16 -16.28
C PRO A 42 -13.20 -0.49 -17.55
N TRP A 43 -12.79 0.33 -18.52
CA TRP A 43 -12.31 -0.15 -19.82
C TRP A 43 -10.78 -0.03 -19.93
N PRO A 44 -10.01 -1.14 -19.90
CA PRO A 44 -8.54 -1.09 -20.00
C PRO A 44 -8.04 -0.40 -21.26
N TRP A 45 -8.73 -0.62 -22.41
CA TRP A 45 -8.40 0.05 -23.67
C TRP A 45 -8.56 1.58 -23.60
N ALA A 46 -9.59 2.07 -22.88
CA ALA A 46 -9.81 3.51 -22.70
C ALA A 46 -8.75 4.14 -21.81
N ARG A 47 -8.33 3.44 -20.72
CA ARG A 47 -7.21 3.87 -19.87
C ARG A 47 -5.93 4.05 -20.69
N LEU A 48 -5.58 3.04 -21.51
CA LEU A 48 -4.41 3.08 -22.37
C LEU A 48 -4.51 4.20 -23.42
N ALA A 49 -5.66 4.32 -24.09
CA ALA A 49 -5.88 5.34 -25.11
C ALA A 49 -5.76 6.76 -24.55
N LEU A 50 -6.36 7.02 -23.38
CA LEU A 50 -6.26 8.31 -22.71
C LEU A 50 -4.83 8.64 -22.25
N ALA A 51 -4.12 7.67 -21.69
CA ALA A 51 -2.73 7.83 -21.29
C ALA A 51 -1.83 8.17 -22.48
N LEU A 52 -1.97 7.45 -23.58
CA LEU A 52 -1.20 7.69 -24.82
C LEU A 52 -1.57 9.02 -25.48
N ALA A 53 -2.86 9.38 -25.51
CA ALA A 53 -3.33 10.65 -26.05
C ALA A 53 -2.78 11.84 -25.22
N PHE A 54 -2.80 11.73 -23.89
CA PHE A 54 -2.25 12.75 -23.02
C PHE A 54 -0.72 12.86 -23.16
N LEU A 55 -0.02 11.73 -23.27
CA LEU A 55 1.42 11.68 -23.51
C LEU A 55 1.79 12.38 -24.83
N ALA A 56 1.10 12.03 -25.93
CA ALA A 56 1.32 12.64 -27.24
C ALA A 56 1.01 14.15 -27.24
N PHE A 57 -0.11 14.55 -26.63
CA PHE A 57 -0.47 15.95 -26.45
C PHE A 57 0.58 16.71 -25.63
N GLY A 58 1.06 16.16 -24.52
CA GLY A 58 2.05 16.80 -23.68
C GLY A 58 3.41 16.96 -24.38
N ILE A 59 3.86 15.95 -25.11
CA ILE A 59 5.08 16.04 -25.95
C ILE A 59 4.93 17.18 -26.96
N TRP A 60 3.81 17.24 -27.66
CA TRP A 60 3.53 18.31 -28.60
C TRP A 60 3.51 19.69 -27.92
N ALA A 61 2.78 19.83 -26.84
CA ALA A 61 2.58 21.12 -26.15
C ALA A 61 3.87 21.65 -25.52
N LEU A 62 4.69 20.80 -24.92
CA LEU A 62 5.88 21.19 -24.16
C LEU A 62 7.12 21.39 -25.04
N TRP A 63 7.29 20.57 -26.09
CA TRP A 63 8.54 20.55 -26.86
C TRP A 63 8.39 20.87 -28.34
N ILE A 64 7.22 20.60 -28.95
CA ILE A 64 7.03 20.84 -30.40
C ILE A 64 6.40 22.21 -30.65
N ALA A 65 5.34 22.56 -29.95
CA ALA A 65 4.62 23.83 -30.13
C ALA A 65 5.47 25.07 -29.88
N ARG A 66 6.56 24.97 -29.08
CA ARG A 66 7.57 26.01 -28.81
C ARG A 66 7.02 27.42 -28.50
N ARG A 67 5.78 27.53 -27.99
CA ARG A 67 5.08 28.78 -27.70
C ARG A 67 4.65 28.81 -26.24
N PRO A 68 4.60 29.97 -25.56
CA PRO A 68 4.08 30.06 -24.20
C PRO A 68 2.64 29.51 -24.08
N ARG A 69 1.84 29.58 -25.15
CA ARG A 69 0.51 28.97 -25.23
C ARG A 69 0.53 27.45 -25.03
N GLY A 70 1.55 26.72 -25.53
CA GLY A 70 1.68 25.27 -25.33
C GLY A 70 1.83 24.91 -23.85
N LEU A 71 2.66 25.66 -23.11
CA LEU A 71 2.82 25.46 -21.67
C LEU A 71 1.51 25.69 -20.90
N TRP A 72 0.75 26.74 -21.22
CA TRP A 72 -0.54 27.02 -20.59
C TRP A 72 -1.59 25.95 -20.93
N LEU A 73 -1.63 25.46 -22.16
CA LEU A 73 -2.51 24.37 -22.56
C LEU A 73 -2.16 23.06 -21.80
N PHE A 74 -0.86 22.75 -21.68
CA PHE A 74 -0.42 21.62 -20.89
C PHE A 74 -0.80 21.77 -19.41
N ALA A 75 -0.53 22.93 -18.82
CA ALA A 75 -0.86 23.21 -17.41
C ALA A 75 -2.37 23.07 -17.15
N ALA A 76 -3.20 23.58 -18.05
CA ALA A 76 -4.66 23.44 -17.94
C ALA A 76 -5.11 21.96 -18.03
N ALA A 77 -4.59 21.22 -19.02
CA ALA A 77 -4.91 19.80 -19.19
C ALA A 77 -4.40 18.96 -18.02
N PHE A 78 -3.16 19.21 -17.55
CA PHE A 78 -2.61 18.56 -16.36
C PHE A 78 -3.47 18.82 -15.11
N SER A 79 -3.86 20.09 -14.91
CA SER A 79 -4.72 20.46 -13.77
C SER A 79 -6.09 19.78 -13.86
N ALA A 80 -6.66 19.62 -15.05
CA ALA A 80 -7.91 18.90 -15.24
C ALA A 80 -7.77 17.40 -14.90
N VAL A 81 -6.69 16.75 -15.37
CA VAL A 81 -6.39 15.35 -15.04
C VAL A 81 -6.16 15.18 -13.54
N LEU A 82 -5.39 16.09 -12.93
CA LEU A 82 -5.10 16.05 -11.50
C LEU A 82 -6.38 16.24 -10.67
N ALA A 83 -7.21 17.23 -11.00
CA ALA A 83 -8.47 17.46 -10.32
C ALA A 83 -9.42 16.25 -10.43
N TRP A 84 -9.57 15.71 -11.64
CA TRP A 84 -10.35 14.49 -11.84
C TRP A 84 -9.79 13.32 -11.01
N TRP A 85 -8.48 13.08 -11.07
CA TRP A 85 -7.85 11.99 -10.33
C TRP A 85 -8.00 12.14 -8.81
N LEU A 86 -7.87 13.36 -8.27
CA LEU A 86 -8.08 13.61 -6.85
C LEU A 86 -9.51 13.33 -6.40
N LEU A 87 -10.50 13.57 -7.27
CA LEU A 87 -11.92 13.38 -7.01
C LEU A 87 -12.38 11.92 -7.14
N ILE A 88 -11.57 11.01 -7.70
CA ILE A 88 -11.92 9.59 -7.77
C ILE A 88 -12.08 9.03 -6.35
N PRO A 89 -13.29 8.61 -5.91
CA PRO A 89 -13.48 8.01 -4.60
C PRO A 89 -13.07 6.53 -4.62
N PRO A 90 -12.59 5.98 -3.51
CA PRO A 90 -12.48 4.53 -3.34
C PRO A 90 -13.87 3.91 -3.21
N SER A 91 -14.01 2.61 -3.53
CA SER A 91 -15.30 1.90 -3.52
C SER A 91 -15.23 0.63 -2.67
N GLN A 92 -16.39 0.21 -2.13
CA GLN A 92 -16.56 -1.13 -1.56
C GLN A 92 -17.25 -2.08 -2.54
N ASP A 93 -17.80 -1.54 -3.64
CA ASP A 93 -18.65 -2.26 -4.58
C ASP A 93 -17.94 -2.38 -5.94
N ARG A 94 -17.09 -3.41 -6.06
CA ARG A 94 -16.42 -3.82 -7.31
C ARG A 94 -16.38 -5.33 -7.41
N ASP A 95 -15.99 -5.88 -8.55
CA ASP A 95 -15.85 -7.33 -8.76
C ASP A 95 -14.53 -7.87 -8.16
N TRP A 96 -14.50 -7.93 -6.82
CA TRP A 96 -13.31 -8.32 -6.07
C TRP A 96 -12.90 -9.76 -6.30
N ARG A 97 -11.60 -10.02 -6.21
CA ARG A 97 -11.10 -11.40 -6.09
C ARG A 97 -11.65 -12.05 -4.83
N PRO A 98 -11.95 -13.38 -4.87
CA PRO A 98 -12.57 -14.08 -3.74
C PRO A 98 -11.81 -13.91 -2.41
N GLU A 99 -10.47 -13.85 -2.47
CA GLU A 99 -9.61 -13.76 -1.28
C GLU A 99 -9.76 -12.44 -0.51
N VAL A 100 -10.31 -11.41 -1.16
CA VAL A 100 -10.48 -10.05 -0.63
C VAL A 100 -11.90 -9.50 -0.81
N ALA A 101 -12.84 -10.38 -1.20
CA ALA A 101 -14.22 -9.96 -1.48
C ALA A 101 -14.97 -9.54 -0.22
N VAL A 102 -14.76 -10.25 0.88
CA VAL A 102 -15.51 -10.08 2.13
C VAL A 102 -14.71 -9.26 3.13
N LEU A 103 -15.31 -8.19 3.64
CA LEU A 103 -14.71 -7.35 4.67
C LEU A 103 -14.93 -7.95 6.06
N PRO A 104 -13.88 -8.06 6.88
CA PRO A 104 -14.03 -8.40 8.28
C PRO A 104 -14.63 -7.25 9.08
N ARG A 105 -15.17 -7.57 10.25
CA ARG A 105 -15.65 -6.62 11.26
C ARG A 105 -15.34 -7.13 12.66
N ALA A 106 -15.36 -6.23 13.63
CA ALA A 106 -15.20 -6.59 15.03
C ALA A 106 -16.27 -5.91 15.89
N VAL A 107 -16.83 -6.66 16.84
CA VAL A 107 -17.69 -6.13 17.91
C VAL A 107 -16.92 -6.30 19.21
N ILE A 108 -16.69 -5.17 19.91
CA ILE A 108 -15.92 -5.12 21.15
C ILE A 108 -16.89 -4.83 22.29
N ASP A 109 -16.94 -5.74 23.25
CA ASP A 109 -17.77 -5.61 24.46
C ASP A 109 -16.91 -5.91 25.71
N GLY A 110 -16.33 -4.85 26.24
CA GLY A 110 -15.38 -4.96 27.36
C GLY A 110 -14.18 -5.84 27.02
N ASP A 111 -14.05 -6.97 27.71
CA ASP A 111 -12.98 -7.95 27.51
C ASP A 111 -13.24 -8.86 26.29
N ARG A 112 -14.51 -9.02 25.89
CA ARG A 112 -14.93 -9.93 24.82
C ARG A 112 -14.88 -9.24 23.48
N VAL A 113 -14.26 -9.88 22.50
CA VAL A 113 -14.18 -9.42 21.12
C VAL A 113 -14.70 -10.49 20.20
N ARG A 114 -15.77 -10.18 19.44
CA ARG A 114 -16.28 -11.02 18.37
C ARG A 114 -15.76 -10.49 17.03
N LEU A 115 -14.99 -11.31 16.35
CA LEU A 115 -14.50 -11.10 15.00
C LEU A 115 -15.47 -11.75 14.02
N ILE A 116 -15.92 -11.01 13.03
CA ILE A 116 -16.90 -11.43 12.02
C ILE A 116 -16.19 -11.51 10.68
N ASN A 117 -16.45 -12.57 9.92
CA ASN A 117 -15.83 -12.84 8.63
C ASN A 117 -14.31 -13.06 8.74
N VAL A 118 -13.86 -13.79 9.73
CA VAL A 118 -12.45 -14.25 9.79
C VAL A 118 -12.23 -15.22 8.65
N ARG A 119 -11.22 -14.96 7.81
CA ARG A 119 -10.89 -15.80 6.67
C ARG A 119 -10.21 -17.09 7.16
N ASN A 120 -10.72 -18.20 6.71
CA ASN A 120 -10.19 -19.54 7.03
C ASN A 120 -10.33 -20.42 5.79
N PHE A 121 -9.63 -20.01 4.71
CA PHE A 121 -9.67 -20.70 3.43
C PHE A 121 -8.85 -21.98 3.48
N ASP A 122 -9.32 -22.99 2.76
CA ASP A 122 -8.59 -24.24 2.58
C ASP A 122 -7.97 -24.25 1.18
N PHE A 123 -6.65 -24.02 1.13
CA PHE A 123 -5.90 -23.94 -0.11
C PHE A 123 -5.35 -25.30 -0.53
N ARG A 124 -5.62 -25.72 -1.77
CA ARG A 124 -5.01 -26.86 -2.45
C ARG A 124 -3.89 -26.40 -3.39
N SER A 125 -4.03 -25.19 -3.92
CA SER A 125 -2.99 -24.47 -4.67
C SER A 125 -3.21 -22.96 -4.55
N ARG A 126 -2.36 -22.17 -5.19
CA ARG A 126 -2.50 -20.72 -5.25
C ARG A 126 -3.87 -20.25 -5.77
N ASP A 127 -4.41 -20.96 -6.76
CA ASP A 127 -5.62 -20.57 -7.49
C ASP A 127 -6.79 -21.55 -7.27
N ASP A 128 -6.58 -22.65 -6.51
CA ASP A 128 -7.59 -23.62 -6.11
C ASP A 128 -7.73 -23.67 -4.59
N PHE A 129 -8.85 -23.17 -4.08
CA PHE A 129 -9.14 -23.08 -2.66
C PHE A 129 -10.65 -23.09 -2.39
N THR A 130 -11.00 -23.48 -1.20
CA THR A 130 -12.38 -23.40 -0.71
C THR A 130 -12.56 -22.11 0.08
N VAL A 131 -13.47 -21.24 -0.38
CA VAL A 131 -13.83 -20.02 0.33
C VAL A 131 -14.56 -20.35 1.61
N ARG A 132 -14.01 -19.97 2.75
CA ARG A 132 -14.62 -20.15 4.07
C ARG A 132 -14.34 -18.96 4.96
N HIS A 133 -15.40 -18.42 5.56
CA HIS A 133 -15.33 -17.41 6.60
C HIS A 133 -16.02 -17.92 7.85
N GLU A 134 -15.52 -17.55 8.99
CA GLU A 134 -16.11 -17.91 10.29
C GLU A 134 -16.17 -16.69 11.20
N ASP A 135 -17.05 -16.76 12.20
CA ASP A 135 -17.02 -15.83 13.31
C ASP A 135 -16.18 -16.45 14.43
N ARG A 136 -15.35 -15.62 15.07
CA ARG A 136 -14.46 -16.05 16.15
C ARG A 136 -14.62 -15.11 17.34
N GLU A 137 -14.60 -15.66 18.53
CA GLU A 137 -14.62 -14.89 19.77
C GLU A 137 -13.29 -15.06 20.50
N VAL A 138 -12.71 -13.94 20.95
CA VAL A 138 -11.47 -13.91 21.77
C VAL A 138 -11.65 -12.96 22.94
N GLN A 139 -10.80 -13.11 23.95
CA GLN A 139 -10.80 -12.29 25.16
C GLN A 139 -9.50 -11.50 25.26
N LEU A 140 -9.59 -10.16 25.45
CA LEU A 140 -8.43 -9.28 25.52
C LEU A 140 -7.50 -9.65 26.70
N SER A 141 -8.06 -10.10 27.82
CA SER A 141 -7.30 -10.55 29.00
C SER A 141 -6.41 -11.74 28.72
N HIS A 142 -6.76 -12.56 27.70
CA HIS A 142 -6.01 -13.74 27.27
C HIS A 142 -5.03 -13.45 26.11
N LEU A 143 -4.89 -12.19 25.68
CA LEU A 143 -3.92 -11.81 24.67
C LEU A 143 -2.54 -11.69 25.32
N THR A 144 -1.61 -12.56 24.92
CA THR A 144 -0.30 -12.74 25.54
C THR A 144 0.84 -12.06 24.78
N GLY A 145 0.72 -11.92 23.45
CA GLY A 145 1.80 -11.38 22.62
C GLY A 145 1.40 -11.09 21.18
N VAL A 146 2.40 -10.68 20.42
CA VAL A 146 2.27 -10.37 18.99
C VAL A 146 3.45 -10.97 18.26
N ASP A 147 3.18 -11.66 17.16
CA ASP A 147 4.18 -12.06 16.18
C ASP A 147 4.12 -11.13 14.96
N PHE A 148 5.29 -10.84 14.43
CA PHE A 148 5.46 -10.09 13.20
C PHE A 148 5.95 -11.04 12.11
N TYR A 149 5.31 -10.95 10.94
CA TYR A 149 5.65 -11.73 9.76
C TYR A 149 6.17 -10.84 8.65
N LEU A 150 7.18 -11.35 7.94
CA LEU A 150 7.73 -10.77 6.74
C LEU A 150 7.82 -11.85 5.66
N SER A 151 7.26 -11.60 4.50
CA SER A 151 7.23 -12.52 3.38
C SER A 151 7.84 -11.88 2.13
N PHE A 152 8.64 -12.65 1.40
CA PHE A 152 9.27 -12.27 0.15
C PHE A 152 8.84 -13.20 -0.97
N TRP A 153 8.20 -12.64 -2.00
CA TRP A 153 7.89 -13.36 -3.25
C TRP A 153 9.02 -13.29 -4.29
N ARG A 154 10.05 -12.50 -4.02
CA ARG A 154 11.26 -12.32 -4.83
C ARG A 154 12.37 -11.74 -3.95
N GLU A 155 13.61 -12.08 -4.24
CA GLU A 155 14.75 -11.42 -3.62
C GLU A 155 14.70 -9.91 -3.85
N GLY A 156 14.96 -9.14 -2.81
CA GLY A 156 14.99 -7.68 -2.88
C GLY A 156 14.45 -7.00 -1.62
N PRO A 157 14.42 -5.66 -1.62
CA PRO A 157 14.05 -4.88 -0.45
C PRO A 157 12.53 -4.71 -0.27
N ILE A 158 11.71 -5.38 -1.10
CA ILE A 158 10.25 -5.29 -1.05
C ILE A 158 9.67 -6.65 -0.66
N GLY A 159 8.90 -6.68 0.40
CA GLY A 159 8.19 -7.83 0.90
C GLY A 159 6.78 -7.46 1.33
N HIS A 160 6.10 -8.38 1.97
CA HIS A 160 4.81 -8.14 2.62
C HIS A 160 4.93 -8.35 4.12
N THR A 161 4.27 -7.51 4.90
CA THR A 161 4.32 -7.57 6.36
C THR A 161 2.93 -7.65 6.96
N TRP A 162 2.78 -8.48 8.01
CA TRP A 162 1.55 -8.55 8.80
C TRP A 162 1.86 -8.94 10.24
N VAL A 163 0.84 -8.96 11.07
CA VAL A 163 0.95 -9.31 12.48
C VAL A 163 -0.02 -10.42 12.86
N SER A 164 0.35 -11.22 13.86
CA SER A 164 -0.50 -12.21 14.50
C SER A 164 -0.60 -11.92 15.98
N PHE A 165 -1.80 -11.90 16.49
CA PHE A 165 -2.08 -11.69 17.91
C PHE A 165 -2.26 -13.05 18.59
N LEU A 166 -1.46 -13.30 19.62
CA LEU A 166 -1.37 -14.58 20.33
C LEU A 166 -2.27 -14.58 21.55
N PHE A 167 -3.05 -15.63 21.68
CA PHE A 167 -3.94 -15.86 22.82
C PHE A 167 -3.57 -17.16 23.51
N ASP A 168 -3.67 -17.24 24.83
CA ASP A 168 -3.40 -18.46 25.58
C ASP A 168 -4.60 -19.42 25.63
N ASN A 169 -5.79 -18.95 25.25
CA ASN A 169 -7.04 -19.71 25.29
C ASN A 169 -7.72 -19.85 23.91
N ALA A 170 -7.13 -19.32 22.85
CA ALA A 170 -7.67 -19.37 21.49
C ALA A 170 -6.54 -19.42 20.45
N PRO A 171 -6.81 -19.92 19.24
CA PRO A 171 -5.85 -19.84 18.13
C PRO A 171 -5.44 -18.39 17.83
N PRO A 172 -4.22 -18.16 17.33
CA PRO A 172 -3.76 -16.84 16.93
C PRO A 172 -4.70 -16.17 15.91
N VAL A 173 -4.76 -14.86 15.97
CA VAL A 173 -5.52 -14.03 15.02
C VAL A 173 -4.55 -13.23 14.18
N SER A 174 -4.38 -13.59 12.92
CA SER A 174 -3.56 -12.87 11.97
C SER A 174 -4.34 -11.72 11.34
N ILE A 175 -3.71 -10.53 11.26
CA ILE A 175 -4.27 -9.37 10.58
C ILE A 175 -3.26 -8.82 9.57
N SER A 176 -3.63 -8.92 8.30
CA SER A 176 -2.85 -8.44 7.17
C SER A 176 -3.51 -7.21 6.55
N ILE A 177 -2.68 -6.22 6.18
CA ILE A 177 -3.11 -5.00 5.47
C ILE A 177 -2.71 -5.17 4.02
N GLU A 178 -3.68 -5.29 3.13
CA GLU A 178 -3.45 -5.71 1.76
C GLU A 178 -4.06 -4.74 0.73
N THR A 179 -3.61 -4.85 -0.51
CA THR A 179 -4.34 -4.34 -1.66
C THR A 179 -5.59 -5.15 -1.88
N ARG A 180 -6.63 -4.53 -2.41
CA ARG A 180 -7.90 -5.18 -2.76
C ARG A 180 -8.08 -5.19 -4.28
N PRO A 181 -7.52 -6.21 -4.99
CA PRO A 181 -7.62 -6.29 -6.43
C PRO A 181 -8.99 -6.79 -6.89
N GLU A 182 -9.41 -6.31 -8.07
CA GLU A 182 -10.52 -6.87 -8.82
C GLU A 182 -10.13 -8.21 -9.48
N LYS A 183 -11.12 -8.98 -9.92
CA LYS A 183 -10.86 -10.21 -10.70
C LYS A 183 -10.04 -9.88 -11.95
N GLY A 184 -9.02 -10.68 -12.21
CA GLY A 184 -8.10 -10.47 -13.33
C GLY A 184 -6.96 -9.50 -13.04
N GLU A 185 -6.95 -8.81 -11.90
CA GLU A 185 -5.85 -7.95 -11.48
C GLU A 185 -4.81 -8.73 -10.66
N GLY A 186 -3.54 -8.37 -10.87
CA GLY A 186 -2.42 -8.80 -10.02
C GLY A 186 -1.85 -7.62 -9.24
N PHE A 187 -1.04 -7.92 -8.23
CA PHE A 187 -0.30 -6.88 -7.52
C PHE A 187 0.79 -6.28 -8.41
N ASP A 188 0.79 -4.95 -8.52
CA ASP A 188 1.80 -4.16 -9.21
C ASP A 188 2.24 -3.02 -8.27
N PRO A 189 3.54 -2.99 -7.86
CA PRO A 189 4.06 -1.94 -6.99
C PRO A 189 3.93 -0.54 -7.57
N LEU A 190 4.08 -0.38 -8.90
CA LEU A 190 3.97 0.90 -9.55
C LEU A 190 2.51 1.38 -9.59
N ALA A 191 1.58 0.48 -9.91
CA ALA A 191 0.14 0.75 -9.84
C ALA A 191 -0.31 1.15 -8.42
N SER A 192 0.36 0.62 -7.40
CA SER A 192 0.11 0.96 -5.98
C SER A 192 0.51 2.38 -5.58
N LEU A 193 1.18 3.13 -6.45
CA LEU A 193 1.43 4.58 -6.29
C LEU A 193 0.26 5.42 -6.80
N PHE A 194 -0.71 4.78 -7.44
CA PHE A 194 -1.89 5.42 -8.00
C PHE A 194 -3.16 4.88 -7.34
N LYS A 195 -4.32 5.33 -7.78
CA LYS A 195 -5.62 4.87 -7.28
C LYS A 195 -6.08 3.61 -8.02
N GLN A 196 -5.25 2.56 -8.04
CA GLN A 196 -5.57 1.28 -8.66
C GLN A 196 -6.23 0.32 -7.66
N PHE A 197 -5.73 0.29 -6.43
CA PHE A 197 -6.19 -0.67 -5.43
C PHE A 197 -6.79 0.04 -4.23
N GLU A 198 -7.94 -0.41 -3.78
CA GLU A 198 -8.44 -0.11 -2.45
C GLU A 198 -7.65 -0.89 -1.39
N LEU A 199 -7.69 -0.39 -0.17
CA LEU A 199 -7.10 -1.04 1.00
C LEU A 199 -8.09 -2.04 1.58
N ILE A 200 -7.58 -3.18 2.06
CA ILE A 200 -8.35 -4.14 2.86
C ILE A 200 -7.55 -4.61 4.06
N TYR A 201 -8.24 -4.86 5.17
CA TYR A 201 -7.74 -5.71 6.25
C TYR A 201 -8.26 -7.11 6.04
N VAL A 202 -7.37 -8.08 6.06
CA VAL A 202 -7.72 -9.49 6.09
C VAL A 202 -7.47 -9.97 7.51
N ILE A 203 -8.53 -10.33 8.23
CA ILE A 203 -8.42 -11.07 9.48
C ILE A 203 -8.54 -12.55 9.12
N GLY A 204 -7.55 -13.35 9.47
CA GLY A 204 -7.52 -14.75 9.10
C GLY A 204 -6.80 -15.63 10.09
N ASP A 205 -6.91 -16.91 9.84
CA ASP A 205 -6.13 -17.93 10.52
C ASP A 205 -4.68 -17.91 10.03
N GLU A 206 -3.74 -18.24 10.90
CA GLU A 206 -2.33 -18.37 10.49
C GLU A 206 -2.15 -19.45 9.43
N GLN A 207 -2.89 -20.56 9.53
CA GLN A 207 -2.84 -21.62 8.53
C GLN A 207 -3.25 -21.11 7.16
N ASP A 208 -4.24 -20.22 7.07
CA ASP A 208 -4.63 -19.55 5.83
C ASP A 208 -3.55 -18.55 5.36
N LEU A 209 -3.20 -17.56 6.19
CA LEU A 209 -2.33 -16.47 5.75
C LEU A 209 -0.88 -16.89 5.53
N VAL A 210 -0.33 -17.68 6.43
CA VAL A 210 1.05 -18.21 6.34
C VAL A 210 1.10 -19.37 5.33
N GLY A 211 0.15 -20.33 5.43
CA GLY A 211 0.11 -21.50 4.57
C GLY A 211 -0.03 -21.16 3.09
N LEU A 212 -0.88 -20.19 2.74
CA LEU A 212 -0.98 -19.68 1.36
C LEU A 212 0.37 -19.22 0.83
N ARG A 213 1.13 -18.46 1.64
CA ARG A 213 2.41 -17.87 1.22
C ARG A 213 3.53 -18.90 1.17
N ALA A 214 3.72 -19.62 2.26
CA ALA A 214 4.83 -20.54 2.39
C ALA A 214 4.65 -21.82 1.56
N SER A 215 3.41 -22.36 1.43
CA SER A 215 3.17 -23.66 0.81
C SER A 215 2.62 -23.58 -0.62
N HIS A 216 1.98 -22.48 -1.01
CA HIS A 216 1.28 -22.38 -2.31
C HIS A 216 1.77 -21.23 -3.20
N ARG A 217 2.56 -20.28 -2.66
CA ARG A 217 3.16 -19.19 -3.43
C ARG A 217 4.68 -19.23 -3.48
N ASP A 218 5.30 -20.23 -2.83
CA ASP A 218 6.75 -20.38 -2.69
C ASP A 218 7.43 -19.09 -2.15
N GLU A 219 6.75 -18.36 -1.28
CA GLU A 219 7.28 -17.18 -0.64
C GLU A 219 8.16 -17.59 0.56
N GLN A 220 9.26 -16.89 0.74
CA GLN A 220 10.05 -17.02 1.98
C GLN A 220 9.36 -16.25 3.09
N VAL A 221 8.89 -16.95 4.11
CA VAL A 221 8.18 -16.36 5.25
C VAL A 221 9.05 -16.43 6.49
N PHE A 222 9.28 -15.26 7.10
CA PHE A 222 10.00 -15.10 8.36
C PHE A 222 9.02 -14.70 9.45
N LEU A 223 9.17 -15.31 10.61
CA LEU A 223 8.41 -15.03 11.83
C LEU A 223 9.35 -14.44 12.88
N PHE A 224 8.92 -13.34 13.51
CA PHE A 224 9.62 -12.69 14.59
C PHE A 224 8.67 -12.48 15.76
N HIS A 225 9.07 -12.95 16.94
CA HIS A 225 8.33 -12.65 18.16
C HIS A 225 8.58 -11.20 18.60
N VAL A 226 7.52 -10.41 18.77
CA VAL A 226 7.63 -9.00 19.13
C VAL A 226 7.71 -8.86 20.64
N MET A 227 8.78 -8.29 21.16
CA MET A 227 8.97 -8.01 22.57
C MET A 227 8.07 -6.84 23.02
N ALA A 228 6.79 -7.10 23.13
CA ALA A 228 5.79 -6.13 23.56
C ALA A 228 5.08 -6.60 24.85
N PRO A 229 4.96 -5.75 25.87
CA PRO A 229 4.15 -6.06 27.05
C PRO A 229 2.70 -6.38 26.66
N PRO A 230 2.00 -7.32 27.35
CA PRO A 230 0.63 -7.70 27.00
C PRO A 230 -0.34 -6.51 26.88
N LYS A 231 -0.21 -5.49 27.74
CA LYS A 231 -1.02 -4.26 27.64
C LYS A 231 -0.80 -3.49 26.34
N MET A 232 0.43 -3.50 25.81
CA MET A 232 0.73 -2.87 24.52
C MET A 232 0.15 -3.70 23.38
N ALA A 233 0.27 -5.02 23.43
CA ALA A 233 -0.34 -5.95 22.47
C ALA A 233 -1.87 -5.78 22.42
N GLN A 234 -2.53 -5.68 23.58
CA GLN A 234 -3.97 -5.42 23.68
C GLN A 234 -4.37 -4.08 23.03
N ARG A 235 -3.62 -2.99 23.32
CA ARG A 235 -3.86 -1.69 22.68
C ARG A 235 -3.67 -1.76 21.18
N LEU A 236 -2.62 -2.42 20.73
CA LEU A 236 -2.35 -2.58 19.31
C LEU A 236 -3.48 -3.35 18.63
N PHE A 237 -3.95 -4.44 19.21
CA PHE A 237 -5.09 -5.22 18.72
C PHE A 237 -6.35 -4.36 18.58
N LEU A 238 -6.70 -3.60 19.61
CA LEU A 238 -7.86 -2.70 19.58
C LEU A 238 -7.74 -1.63 18.48
N ILE A 239 -6.54 -1.07 18.27
CA ILE A 239 -6.29 -0.10 17.19
C ILE A 239 -6.52 -0.75 15.82
N TYR A 240 -6.05 -1.97 15.61
CA TYR A 240 -6.31 -2.70 14.37
C TYR A 240 -7.81 -2.91 14.16
N LEU A 241 -8.54 -3.33 15.19
CA LEU A 241 -9.99 -3.57 15.09
C LEU A 241 -10.79 -2.30 14.87
N GLU A 242 -10.39 -1.18 15.46
CA GLU A 242 -10.95 0.14 15.18
C GLU A 242 -10.80 0.45 13.68
N ARG A 243 -9.59 0.29 13.13
CA ARG A 243 -9.30 0.55 11.72
C ARG A 243 -10.04 -0.40 10.77
N VAL A 244 -10.17 -1.68 11.13
CA VAL A 244 -10.99 -2.65 10.40
C VAL A 244 -12.44 -2.15 10.29
N ASN A 245 -13.03 -1.72 11.40
CA ASN A 245 -14.40 -1.23 11.45
C ASN A 245 -14.57 0.12 10.71
N GLU A 246 -13.59 1.00 10.78
CA GLU A 246 -13.60 2.27 10.03
C GLU A 246 -13.55 2.02 8.52
N LEU A 247 -12.65 1.15 8.06
CA LEU A 247 -12.53 0.81 6.64
C LEU A 247 -13.79 0.15 6.10
N ALA A 248 -14.46 -0.69 6.89
CA ALA A 248 -15.72 -1.30 6.51
C ALA A 248 -16.85 -0.26 6.28
N LYS A 249 -16.76 0.93 6.89
CA LYS A 249 -17.71 2.05 6.72
C LYS A 249 -17.27 3.03 5.65
N ARG A 250 -15.96 3.25 5.52
CA ARG A 250 -15.35 4.24 4.63
C ARG A 250 -14.18 3.61 3.91
N PRO A 251 -14.32 3.26 2.62
CA PRO A 251 -13.23 2.70 1.83
C PRO A 251 -12.08 3.70 1.72
N GLU A 252 -10.87 3.17 1.62
CA GLU A 252 -9.63 3.93 1.46
C GLU A 252 -8.81 3.35 0.32
N TRP A 253 -8.00 4.21 -0.33
CA TRP A 253 -7.00 3.75 -1.28
C TRP A 253 -5.80 3.15 -0.57
N TYR A 254 -5.35 2.00 -1.03
CA TYR A 254 -3.99 1.54 -0.74
C TYR A 254 -3.00 2.44 -1.48
N HIS A 255 -1.94 2.83 -0.82
CA HIS A 255 -0.87 3.62 -1.45
C HIS A 255 0.48 3.21 -0.87
N LEU A 256 1.38 2.74 -1.74
CA LEU A 256 2.65 2.15 -1.35
C LEU A 256 3.47 3.00 -0.37
N LEU A 257 3.51 4.32 -0.58
CA LEU A 257 4.34 5.23 0.22
C LEU A 257 3.62 5.83 1.44
N SER A 258 2.30 5.79 1.51
CA SER A 258 1.57 6.52 2.57
C SER A 258 0.47 5.71 3.26
N ASN A 259 0.00 4.60 2.69
CA ASN A 259 -1.07 3.78 3.25
C ASN A 259 -0.86 2.30 2.89
N SER A 260 0.35 1.78 3.16
CA SER A 260 0.76 0.39 2.94
C SER A 260 0.77 -0.41 4.23
N CYS A 261 1.02 -1.73 4.13
CA CYS A 261 1.10 -2.62 5.28
C CYS A 261 2.08 -2.10 6.34
N THR A 262 3.34 -1.89 5.99
CA THR A 262 4.39 -1.48 6.93
C THR A 262 4.16 -0.08 7.50
N ILE A 263 3.75 0.89 6.68
CA ILE A 263 3.47 2.26 7.16
C ILE A 263 2.36 2.26 8.21
N ASN A 264 1.32 1.46 8.01
CA ASN A 264 0.23 1.36 8.97
C ASN A 264 0.65 0.61 10.24
N ILE A 265 1.46 -0.46 10.13
CA ILE A 265 2.03 -1.14 11.29
C ILE A 265 2.78 -0.14 12.19
N VAL A 266 3.69 0.67 11.62
CA VAL A 266 4.43 1.69 12.38
C VAL A 266 3.49 2.70 13.05
N ARG A 267 2.48 3.18 12.31
CA ARG A 267 1.49 4.12 12.87
C ARG A 267 0.74 3.54 14.05
N TYR A 268 0.34 2.26 13.96
CA TYR A 268 -0.44 1.61 15.03
C TYR A 268 0.42 1.29 16.22
N MET A 269 1.67 0.90 16.01
CA MET A 269 2.65 0.73 17.11
C MET A 269 2.88 2.04 17.84
N ASN A 270 3.02 3.16 17.13
CA ASN A 270 3.17 4.48 17.75
C ASN A 270 1.91 4.87 18.56
N ARG A 271 0.71 4.64 18.02
CA ARG A 271 -0.54 4.84 18.76
C ARG A 271 -0.67 3.91 19.98
N ALA A 272 -0.11 2.72 19.94
CA ALA A 272 -0.12 1.77 21.06
C ALA A 272 0.82 2.15 22.21
N GLY A 273 1.61 3.20 22.05
CA GLY A 273 2.47 3.76 23.10
C GLY A 273 3.96 3.61 22.85
N ARG A 274 4.35 3.32 21.58
CA ARG A 274 5.73 3.32 21.19
C ARG A 274 6.00 4.49 20.24
N GLU A 275 6.81 5.44 20.65
CA GLU A 275 7.25 6.53 19.80
C GLU A 275 8.41 6.07 18.91
N GLY A 276 8.20 6.07 17.61
CA GLY A 276 9.19 5.80 16.58
C GLY A 276 8.98 6.67 15.36
N ASP A 277 10.05 7.25 14.82
CA ASP A 277 9.98 8.07 13.62
C ASP A 277 9.70 7.22 12.38
N LEU A 278 8.88 7.75 11.46
CA LEU A 278 8.76 7.19 10.12
C LEU A 278 10.08 7.39 9.37
N ARG A 279 10.72 6.29 8.95
CA ARG A 279 11.99 6.30 8.21
C ARG A 279 11.77 5.85 6.77
N VAL A 280 12.67 6.25 5.88
CA VAL A 280 12.66 5.81 4.48
C VAL A 280 12.74 4.28 4.36
N SER A 281 13.41 3.60 5.30
CA SER A 281 13.44 2.14 5.38
C SER A 281 12.07 1.48 5.53
N HIS A 282 11.07 2.19 6.03
CA HIS A 282 9.69 1.68 6.12
C HIS A 282 8.97 1.62 4.77
N LEU A 283 9.50 2.32 3.75
CA LEU A 283 9.04 2.22 2.37
C LEU A 283 9.60 0.96 1.68
N LEU A 284 10.72 0.46 2.18
CA LEU A 284 11.39 -0.77 1.76
C LEU A 284 11.08 -1.85 2.80
N ASN A 285 9.86 -2.31 2.82
CA ASN A 285 9.31 -3.18 3.86
C ASN A 285 10.07 -4.50 4.07
N GLY A 286 10.84 -4.95 3.07
CA GLY A 286 11.76 -6.06 3.21
C GLY A 286 12.98 -5.79 4.11
N LEU A 287 13.18 -4.56 4.59
CA LEU A 287 14.22 -4.18 5.56
C LEU A 287 13.63 -3.83 6.94
N PHE A 288 12.36 -4.16 7.16
CA PHE A 288 11.65 -3.73 8.36
C PHE A 288 12.04 -4.53 9.61
N ASP A 289 12.48 -5.76 9.45
CA ASP A 289 13.07 -6.59 10.50
C ASP A 289 14.28 -5.89 11.14
N GLY A 290 15.20 -5.38 10.33
CA GLY A 290 16.35 -4.59 10.80
C GLY A 290 15.93 -3.33 11.57
N TYR A 291 14.83 -2.69 11.19
CA TYR A 291 14.26 -1.59 11.96
C TYR A 291 13.72 -2.08 13.31
N LEU A 292 12.91 -3.12 13.34
CA LEU A 292 12.36 -3.68 14.59
C LEU A 292 13.46 -4.09 15.55
N PHE A 293 14.53 -4.71 15.03
CA PHE A 293 15.73 -5.02 15.80
C PHE A 293 16.40 -3.76 16.36
N SER A 294 16.66 -2.75 15.52
CA SER A 294 17.33 -1.50 15.92
C SER A 294 16.59 -0.72 17.03
N VAL A 295 15.32 -0.98 17.18
CA VAL A 295 14.45 -0.35 18.18
C VAL A 295 14.12 -1.29 19.35
N GLY A 296 14.78 -2.47 19.41
CA GLY A 296 14.67 -3.42 20.53
C GLY A 296 13.30 -4.10 20.62
N LEU A 297 12.62 -4.32 19.51
CA LEU A 297 11.36 -5.07 19.44
C LEU A 297 11.55 -6.53 19.04
N LEU A 298 12.70 -6.88 18.49
CA LEU A 298 13.07 -8.25 18.19
C LEU A 298 14.26 -8.65 19.07
N ASP A 299 14.24 -9.89 19.51
CA ASP A 299 15.38 -10.54 20.15
C ASP A 299 16.35 -11.06 19.09
N THR A 300 17.65 -11.23 19.46
CA THR A 300 18.71 -11.74 18.58
C THR A 300 18.62 -13.26 18.42
#